data_1dbe37928f1172e2d5527379af05ec80
#
_entry.id   1dbe37928f1172e2d5527379af05ec80
#
_cell.length_a   1.000
_cell.length_b   1.000
_cell.length_c   1.000
_cell.angle_alpha   90.00
_cell.angle_beta   90.00
_cell.angle_gamma   90.00
#
_symmetry.space_group_name_H-M   'P 1'
#
loop_
_entity.id
_entity.type
_entity.pdbx_description
1 polymer ?
#
loop_
_entity_poly.entity_id
_entity_poly.type
_entity_poly.pdbx_seq_one_letter_code
_entity_poly.pdbx_strand_id
1 'polypeptide(L)'
;MVIGSRILCNAALTKEIESKKKNPLNWGFLEWVYSSAIKEVNRIFPLIRLPNIPLRKLRSLRWEGVRTFNLGVWRKDFIAVNGFDESFQGWGHEDADLAVRLLKIGVKRKDGQFSLPVLHLWHQESSRTNEAENLRRLMARIDDKQTKASIGLNQYI
;
A
#
# COMPACT_ATOMS: atom_id res chain seq x y z
N MET A 1 11.44 5.03 -0.68
CA MET A 1 10.00 4.85 -0.45
C MET A 1 9.71 4.44 0.98
N VAL A 2 8.54 4.79 1.53
CA VAL A 2 8.09 4.40 2.88
C VAL A 2 6.78 3.66 2.76
N ILE A 3 6.64 2.52 3.46
CA ILE A 3 5.45 1.68 3.40
C ILE A 3 4.85 1.60 4.80
N GLY A 4 3.64 2.16 4.96
CA GLY A 4 2.89 2.12 6.19
C GLY A 4 2.06 0.85 6.36
N SER A 5 1.24 0.84 7.40
CA SER A 5 0.28 -0.23 7.69
C SER A 5 -1.14 0.24 7.50
N ARG A 6 -2.08 -0.71 7.46
CA ARG A 6 -3.51 -0.41 7.41
C ARG A 6 -4.29 -1.16 8.46
N ILE A 7 -5.41 -0.59 8.85
CA ILE A 7 -6.47 -1.21 9.63
C ILE A 7 -7.67 -1.30 8.68
N LEU A 8 -8.17 -2.51 8.43
CA LEU A 8 -9.31 -2.73 7.56
C LEU A 8 -10.61 -2.54 8.35
N CYS A 9 -11.51 -1.74 7.83
CA CYS A 9 -12.89 -1.64 8.31
C CYS A 9 -13.79 -2.66 7.60
N ASN A 10 -14.81 -3.14 8.28
CA ASN A 10 -15.89 -3.88 7.64
C ASN A 10 -16.89 -2.93 6.95
N ALA A 11 -17.84 -3.50 6.18
CA ALA A 11 -18.80 -2.71 5.42
C ALA A 11 -19.74 -1.88 6.32
N ALA A 12 -20.10 -2.41 7.50
CA ALA A 12 -20.99 -1.71 8.44
C ALA A 12 -20.31 -0.46 9.01
N LEU A 13 -19.09 -0.61 9.55
CA LEU A 13 -18.31 0.52 10.07
C LEU A 13 -18.04 1.56 8.98
N THR A 14 -17.74 1.12 7.76
CA THR A 14 -17.50 2.03 6.63
C THR A 14 -18.71 2.93 6.38
N LYS A 15 -19.93 2.37 6.34
CA LYS A 15 -21.17 3.15 6.18
C LYS A 15 -21.40 4.15 7.32
N GLU A 16 -21.07 3.78 8.56
CA GLU A 16 -21.19 4.67 9.70
C GLU A 16 -20.17 5.83 9.66
N ILE A 17 -18.95 5.56 9.16
CA ILE A 17 -17.93 6.60 8.95
C ILE A 17 -18.37 7.55 7.83
N GLU A 18 -18.82 7.05 6.70
CA GLU A 18 -19.27 7.85 5.55
C GLU A 18 -20.47 8.72 5.90
N SER A 19 -21.41 8.18 6.69
CA SER A 19 -22.56 8.91 7.20
C SER A 19 -22.24 9.84 8.39
N LYS A 20 -20.96 9.96 8.78
CA LYS A 20 -20.46 10.76 9.91
C LYS A 20 -21.07 10.38 11.27
N LYS A 21 -21.63 9.19 11.40
CA LYS A 21 -22.15 8.66 12.68
C LYS A 21 -21.04 8.21 13.62
N LYS A 22 -19.93 7.69 13.04
CA LYS A 22 -18.72 7.33 13.77
C LYS A 22 -17.48 8.04 13.20
N ASN A 23 -16.58 8.45 14.08
CA ASN A 23 -15.29 9.03 13.69
C ASN A 23 -14.15 8.31 14.43
N PRO A 24 -13.56 7.27 13.85
CA PRO A 24 -12.48 6.51 14.49
C PRO A 24 -11.22 7.32 14.82
N LEU A 25 -11.05 8.51 14.24
CA LEU A 25 -9.93 9.40 14.59
C LEU A 25 -10.02 9.93 16.02
N ASN A 26 -11.23 9.95 16.60
CA ASN A 26 -11.49 10.41 17.95
C ASN A 26 -11.60 9.27 18.96
N TRP A 27 -11.43 8.02 18.53
CA TRP A 27 -11.55 6.86 19.40
C TRP A 27 -10.36 6.76 20.37
N GLY A 28 -10.68 6.49 21.63
CA GLY A 28 -9.71 6.06 22.62
C GLY A 28 -9.34 4.56 22.48
N PHE A 29 -8.46 4.10 23.33
CA PHE A 29 -7.97 2.70 23.29
C PHE A 29 -9.11 1.68 23.44
N LEU A 30 -10.06 1.94 24.37
CA LEU A 30 -11.16 1.01 24.65
C LEU A 30 -12.12 0.86 23.47
N GLU A 31 -12.43 1.95 22.75
CA GLU A 31 -13.24 1.89 21.53
C GLU A 31 -12.56 1.06 20.45
N TRP A 32 -11.25 1.21 20.26
CA TRP A 32 -10.49 0.39 19.34
C TRP A 32 -10.50 -1.10 19.70
N VAL A 33 -10.32 -1.42 20.99
CA VAL A 33 -10.39 -2.81 21.49
C VAL A 33 -11.77 -3.39 21.24
N TYR A 34 -12.83 -2.66 21.60
CA TYR A 34 -14.21 -3.07 21.38
C TYR A 34 -14.52 -3.31 19.91
N SER A 35 -14.19 -2.34 19.04
CA SER A 35 -14.39 -2.45 17.59
C SER A 35 -13.65 -3.64 16.98
N SER A 36 -12.46 -3.97 17.50
CA SER A 36 -11.71 -5.16 17.10
C SER A 36 -12.39 -6.46 17.58
N ALA A 37 -12.92 -6.47 18.83
CA ALA A 37 -13.60 -7.62 19.39
C ALA A 37 -14.88 -7.98 18.62
N ILE A 38 -15.64 -6.98 18.20
CA ILE A 38 -16.85 -7.16 17.36
C ILE A 38 -16.56 -7.22 15.85
N LYS A 39 -15.29 -7.29 15.45
CA LYS A 39 -14.82 -7.41 14.05
C LYS A 39 -15.23 -6.25 13.14
N GLU A 40 -15.46 -5.06 13.67
CA GLU A 40 -15.57 -3.85 12.86
C GLU A 40 -14.25 -3.48 12.21
N VAL A 41 -13.13 -3.71 12.93
CA VAL A 41 -11.77 -3.62 12.40
C VAL A 41 -11.02 -4.94 12.55
N ASN A 42 -10.10 -5.21 11.63
CA ASN A 42 -9.39 -6.48 11.58
C ASN A 42 -8.26 -6.62 12.63
N ARG A 43 -7.74 -5.52 13.14
CA ARG A 43 -6.63 -5.48 14.09
C ARG A 43 -6.38 -4.08 14.62
N ILE A 44 -5.75 -3.97 15.80
CA ILE A 44 -5.37 -2.71 16.44
C ILE A 44 -3.86 -2.50 16.56
N PHE A 45 -3.04 -3.54 16.34
CA PHE A 45 -1.57 -3.44 16.43
C PHE A 45 -0.94 -2.26 15.66
N PRO A 46 -1.45 -1.86 14.47
CA PRO A 46 -0.92 -0.69 13.77
C PRO A 46 -1.04 0.63 14.54
N LEU A 47 -1.88 0.70 15.58
CA LEU A 47 -2.01 1.89 16.44
C LEU A 47 -0.83 2.08 17.39
N ILE A 48 -0.07 1.00 17.67
CA ILE A 48 1.15 1.09 18.48
C ILE A 48 2.16 1.98 17.74
N ARG A 49 2.67 2.98 18.46
CA ARG A 49 3.67 3.91 17.92
C ARG A 49 5.06 3.50 18.40
N LEU A 50 5.91 3.13 17.46
CA LEU A 50 7.31 2.83 17.73
C LEU A 50 8.22 3.91 17.14
N PRO A 51 9.35 4.24 17.79
CA PRO A 51 10.29 5.24 17.30
C PRO A 51 10.92 4.82 15.97
N ASN A 52 11.61 5.77 15.33
CA ASN A 52 12.36 5.53 14.12
C ASN A 52 13.69 4.82 14.44
N ILE A 53 13.67 3.50 14.40
CA ILE A 53 14.80 2.64 14.70
C ILE A 53 15.45 2.06 13.43
N PRO A 54 16.73 1.64 13.47
CA PRO A 54 17.43 1.05 12.32
C PRO A 54 16.74 -0.18 11.72
N LEU A 55 16.03 -0.97 12.53
CA LEU A 55 15.25 -2.14 12.11
C LEU A 55 14.26 -1.85 10.98
N ARG A 56 13.79 -0.60 10.84
CA ARG A 56 12.91 -0.16 9.74
C ARG A 56 13.55 -0.26 8.37
N LYS A 57 14.86 -0.48 8.29
CA LYS A 57 15.63 -0.63 7.04
C LYS A 57 15.97 -2.07 6.70
N LEU A 58 15.61 -3.06 7.53
CA LEU A 58 15.95 -4.47 7.30
C LEU A 58 15.49 -5.02 5.95
N ARG A 59 14.37 -4.50 5.43
CA ARG A 59 13.81 -4.89 4.13
C ARG A 59 14.07 -3.86 3.03
N SER A 60 15.16 -3.10 3.15
CA SER A 60 15.39 -1.92 2.29
C SER A 60 15.49 -2.22 0.80
N LEU A 61 15.83 -3.45 0.42
CA LEU A 61 15.96 -3.92 -0.97
C LEU A 61 14.87 -4.92 -1.37
N ARG A 62 13.83 -5.10 -0.55
CA ARG A 62 12.75 -6.05 -0.82
C ARG A 62 11.53 -5.35 -1.39
N TRP A 63 11.01 -5.84 -2.51
CA TRP A 63 9.75 -5.39 -3.11
C TRP A 63 8.54 -6.14 -2.54
N GLU A 64 8.73 -7.36 -2.04
CA GLU A 64 7.66 -8.22 -1.56
C GLU A 64 6.90 -7.58 -0.40
N GLY A 65 5.60 -7.63 -0.48
CA GLY A 65 4.69 -7.04 0.51
C GLY A 65 4.58 -5.52 0.46
N VAL A 66 5.12 -4.87 -0.58
CA VAL A 66 4.77 -3.47 -0.89
C VAL A 66 3.30 -3.42 -1.30
N ARG A 67 2.58 -2.43 -0.79
CA ARG A 67 1.18 -2.16 -1.12
C ARG A 67 0.97 -0.66 -1.16
N THR A 68 0.29 -0.17 -2.18
CA THR A 68 0.11 1.26 -2.41
C THR A 68 -0.97 1.90 -1.56
N PHE A 69 -1.77 1.11 -0.86
CA PHE A 69 -2.76 1.65 0.10
C PHE A 69 -2.15 2.61 1.16
N ASN A 70 -0.84 2.50 1.42
CA ASN A 70 -0.11 3.40 2.32
C ASN A 70 1.36 3.45 1.91
N LEU A 71 1.62 4.05 0.77
CA LEU A 71 2.94 4.21 0.18
C LEU A 71 3.31 5.69 0.08
N GLY A 72 4.43 6.07 0.69
CA GLY A 72 5.08 7.35 0.47
C GLY A 72 6.28 7.20 -0.47
N VAL A 73 6.29 7.99 -1.55
CA VAL A 73 7.40 8.09 -2.49
C VAL A 73 7.66 9.55 -2.86
N TRP A 74 8.90 9.92 -3.09
CA TRP A 74 9.20 11.26 -3.55
C TRP A 74 8.70 11.47 -4.97
N ARG A 75 8.09 12.63 -5.25
CA ARG A 75 7.57 12.96 -6.58
C ARG A 75 8.61 12.77 -7.69
N LYS A 76 9.87 13.17 -7.46
CA LYS A 76 10.97 12.97 -8.39
C LYS A 76 11.22 11.50 -8.74
N ASP A 77 11.16 10.61 -7.75
CA ASP A 77 11.40 9.17 -7.94
C ASP A 77 10.21 8.52 -8.67
N PHE A 78 8.98 8.95 -8.35
CA PHE A 78 7.77 8.50 -9.03
C PHE A 78 7.78 8.89 -10.51
N ILE A 79 8.17 10.13 -10.83
CA ILE A 79 8.33 10.59 -12.22
C ILE A 79 9.46 9.84 -12.93
N ALA A 80 10.60 9.59 -12.24
CA ALA A 80 11.74 8.89 -12.83
C ALA A 80 11.39 7.49 -13.31
N VAL A 81 10.47 6.79 -12.63
CA VAL A 81 9.98 5.47 -13.04
C VAL A 81 8.72 5.52 -13.92
N ASN A 82 8.29 6.70 -14.34
CA ASN A 82 7.09 6.94 -15.17
C ASN A 82 5.78 6.50 -14.48
N GLY A 83 5.69 6.64 -13.13
CA GLY A 83 4.48 6.34 -12.37
C GLY A 83 4.11 4.86 -12.32
N PHE A 84 2.80 4.57 -12.20
CA PHE A 84 2.25 3.22 -12.34
C PHE A 84 2.30 2.77 -13.80
N ASP A 85 2.40 1.47 -14.03
CA ASP A 85 2.30 0.88 -15.36
C ASP A 85 0.84 0.47 -15.63
N GLU A 86 0.17 1.20 -16.51
CA GLU A 86 -1.26 1.03 -16.84
C GLU A 86 -1.52 -0.23 -17.68
N SER A 87 -0.48 -0.95 -18.07
CA SER A 87 -0.62 -2.30 -18.66
C SER A 87 -1.12 -3.33 -17.65
N PHE A 88 -0.97 -3.05 -16.33
CA PHE A 88 -1.56 -3.87 -15.27
C PHE A 88 -3.04 -3.51 -15.11
N GLN A 89 -3.91 -4.35 -15.62
CA GLN A 89 -5.36 -4.13 -15.58
C GLN A 89 -6.04 -5.06 -14.56
N GLY A 90 -7.06 -4.55 -13.88
CA GLY A 90 -7.78 -5.27 -12.85
C GLY A 90 -6.98 -5.36 -11.55
N TRP A 91 -7.07 -6.49 -10.86
CA TRP A 91 -6.44 -6.67 -9.56
C TRP A 91 -5.04 -7.29 -9.67
N GLY A 92 -4.09 -6.68 -8.95
CA GLY A 92 -2.86 -7.33 -8.49
C GLY A 92 -1.59 -7.01 -9.26
N HIS A 93 -0.51 -6.95 -8.47
CA HIS A 93 0.89 -6.85 -8.87
C HIS A 93 1.38 -5.48 -9.38
N GLU A 94 0.52 -4.50 -9.64
CA GLU A 94 0.88 -3.12 -10.00
C GLU A 94 1.72 -2.44 -8.92
N ASP A 95 1.39 -2.70 -7.65
CA ASP A 95 2.13 -2.22 -6.47
C ASP A 95 3.56 -2.75 -6.44
N ALA A 96 3.70 -4.05 -6.71
CA ALA A 96 4.98 -4.74 -6.72
C ALA A 96 5.85 -4.30 -7.90
N ASP A 97 5.26 -4.11 -9.09
CA ASP A 97 5.94 -3.58 -10.26
C ASP A 97 6.53 -2.19 -10.01
N LEU A 98 5.72 -1.27 -9.45
CA LEU A 98 6.21 0.05 -9.05
C LEU A 98 7.38 -0.05 -8.07
N ALA A 99 7.28 -0.93 -7.07
CA ALA A 99 8.33 -1.13 -6.08
C ALA A 99 9.62 -1.68 -6.70
N VAL A 100 9.53 -2.64 -7.61
CA VAL A 100 10.67 -3.20 -8.35
C VAL A 100 11.37 -2.11 -9.14
N ARG A 101 10.63 -1.29 -9.90
CA ARG A 101 11.21 -0.19 -10.69
C ARG A 101 11.88 0.87 -9.81
N LEU A 102 11.27 1.24 -8.68
CA LEU A 102 11.88 2.14 -7.71
C LEU A 102 13.18 1.59 -7.12
N LEU A 103 13.21 0.30 -6.77
CA LEU A 103 14.42 -0.35 -6.27
C LEU A 103 15.53 -0.39 -7.32
N LYS A 104 15.20 -0.64 -8.59
CA LYS A 104 16.16 -0.64 -9.70
C LYS A 104 16.85 0.70 -9.92
N ILE A 105 16.18 1.82 -9.62
CA ILE A 105 16.80 3.16 -9.66
C ILE A 105 17.47 3.55 -8.33
N GLY A 106 17.65 2.61 -7.39
CA GLY A 106 18.35 2.82 -6.13
C GLY A 106 17.49 3.38 -4.98
N VAL A 107 16.17 3.52 -5.16
CA VAL A 107 15.26 3.97 -4.09
C VAL A 107 15.09 2.85 -3.07
N LYS A 108 15.59 3.06 -1.86
CA LYS A 108 15.48 2.09 -0.77
C LYS A 108 14.11 2.14 -0.08
N ARG A 109 13.63 0.98 0.35
CA ARG A 109 12.43 0.84 1.18
C ARG A 109 12.74 1.14 2.64
N LYS A 110 11.84 1.87 3.30
CA LYS A 110 11.78 2.02 4.75
C LYS A 110 10.43 1.51 5.25
N ASP A 111 10.46 0.66 6.27
CA ASP A 111 9.23 0.14 6.86
C ASP A 111 8.61 1.17 7.79
N GLY A 112 7.42 1.63 7.46
CA GLY A 112 6.60 2.57 8.24
C GLY A 112 5.60 1.88 9.17
N GLN A 113 5.65 0.56 9.29
CA GLN A 113 4.84 -0.20 10.23
C GLN A 113 5.01 0.35 11.66
N PHE A 114 3.92 0.45 12.42
CA PHE A 114 3.89 1.08 13.74
C PHE A 114 4.27 2.58 13.80
N SER A 115 4.16 3.28 12.68
CA SER A 115 4.35 4.75 12.64
C SER A 115 3.29 5.44 11.81
N LEU A 116 2.90 4.84 10.70
CA LEU A 116 2.03 5.42 9.69
C LEU A 116 0.86 4.45 9.40
N PRO A 117 -0.09 4.25 10.31
CA PRO A 117 -1.30 3.50 10.00
C PRO A 117 -2.28 4.38 9.21
N VAL A 118 -3.00 3.76 8.28
CA VAL A 118 -4.19 4.33 7.65
C VAL A 118 -5.40 3.45 7.95
N LEU A 119 -6.56 4.08 8.03
CA LEU A 119 -7.83 3.38 8.08
C LEU A 119 -8.27 3.09 6.64
N HIS A 120 -8.49 1.83 6.33
CA HIS A 120 -8.88 1.38 5.00
C HIS A 120 -10.36 1.01 5.02
N LEU A 121 -11.16 1.85 4.44
CA LEU A 121 -12.60 1.65 4.32
C LEU A 121 -12.89 0.44 3.43
N TRP A 122 -13.95 -0.28 3.74
CA TRP A 122 -14.38 -1.40 2.92
C TRP A 122 -14.85 -0.92 1.54
N HIS A 123 -14.44 -1.62 0.53
CA HIS A 123 -14.95 -1.49 -0.83
C HIS A 123 -14.94 -2.85 -1.52
N GLN A 124 -15.74 -3.00 -2.56
CA GLN A 124 -15.72 -4.20 -3.37
C GLN A 124 -14.36 -4.36 -4.06
N GLU A 125 -13.79 -5.56 -3.99
CA GLU A 125 -12.52 -5.84 -4.68
C GLU A 125 -12.72 -5.83 -6.20
N SER A 126 -11.69 -5.38 -6.92
CA SER A 126 -11.63 -5.48 -8.38
C SER A 126 -11.58 -6.93 -8.83
N SER A 127 -12.01 -7.20 -10.07
CA SER A 127 -11.95 -8.52 -10.67
C SER A 127 -10.52 -9.07 -10.68
N ARG A 128 -10.37 -10.34 -10.28
CA ARG A 128 -9.08 -11.05 -10.30
C ARG A 128 -8.81 -11.77 -11.63
N THR A 129 -9.61 -11.54 -12.64
CA THR A 129 -9.51 -12.23 -13.94
C THR A 129 -8.10 -12.14 -14.55
N ASN A 130 -7.42 -11.01 -14.37
CA ASN A 130 -6.10 -10.77 -14.96
C ASN A 130 -4.94 -11.05 -13.98
N GLU A 131 -5.18 -11.60 -12.79
CA GLU A 131 -4.14 -11.79 -11.76
C GLU A 131 -2.94 -12.62 -12.27
N ALA A 132 -3.21 -13.72 -12.98
CA ALA A 132 -2.15 -14.58 -13.53
C ALA A 132 -1.30 -13.87 -14.60
N GLU A 133 -1.94 -13.06 -15.45
CA GLU A 133 -1.25 -12.24 -16.45
C GLU A 133 -0.40 -11.14 -15.79
N ASN A 134 -0.96 -10.45 -14.82
CA ASN A 134 -0.26 -9.42 -14.04
C ASN A 134 0.96 -10.03 -13.29
N LEU A 135 0.83 -11.24 -12.77
CA LEU A 135 1.96 -11.95 -12.15
C LEU A 135 3.08 -12.24 -13.17
N ARG A 136 2.73 -12.71 -14.38
CA ARG A 136 3.72 -12.95 -15.44
C ARG A 136 4.46 -11.66 -15.83
N ARG A 137 3.74 -10.53 -15.94
CA ARG A 137 4.33 -9.21 -16.20
C ARG A 137 5.29 -8.80 -15.11
N LEU A 138 4.91 -8.99 -13.84
CA LEU A 138 5.78 -8.70 -12.70
C LEU A 138 7.07 -9.56 -12.76
N MET A 139 6.96 -10.86 -13.00
CA MET A 139 8.13 -11.74 -13.09
C MET A 139 9.09 -11.30 -14.21
N ALA A 140 8.56 -11.02 -15.40
CA ALA A 140 9.36 -10.45 -16.48
C ALA A 140 10.04 -9.12 -16.08
N ARG A 141 9.32 -8.26 -15.35
CA ARG A 141 9.85 -6.99 -14.85
C ARG A 141 10.98 -7.17 -13.83
N ILE A 142 10.96 -8.20 -13.02
CA ILE A 142 12.01 -8.47 -12.03
C ILE A 142 13.31 -8.82 -12.77
N ASP A 143 13.23 -9.62 -13.82
CA ASP A 143 14.37 -10.14 -14.55
C ASP A 143 14.95 -9.17 -15.60
N ASP A 144 14.15 -8.24 -16.11
CA ASP A 144 14.57 -7.25 -17.09
C ASP A 144 15.40 -6.10 -16.47
N LYS A 145 15.93 -5.20 -17.31
CA LYS A 145 16.62 -3.97 -16.87
C LYS A 145 15.75 -2.72 -16.92
N GLN A 146 14.47 -2.87 -17.29
CA GLN A 146 13.57 -1.73 -17.46
C GLN A 146 13.22 -1.12 -16.12
N THR A 147 13.37 0.21 -16.03
CA THR A 147 13.12 0.99 -14.81
C THR A 147 11.88 1.89 -14.94
N LYS A 148 11.31 2.02 -16.12
CA LYS A 148 10.15 2.87 -16.38
C LYS A 148 8.94 2.05 -16.77
N ALA A 149 7.76 2.52 -16.38
CA ALA A 149 6.51 1.98 -16.89
C ALA A 149 6.44 2.10 -18.41
N SER A 150 5.90 1.09 -19.06
CA SER A 150 5.71 1.10 -20.52
C SER A 150 4.62 2.08 -20.90
N ILE A 151 3.52 2.08 -20.17
CA ILE A 151 2.38 2.97 -20.29
C ILE A 151 2.18 3.62 -18.93
N GLY A 152 2.46 4.91 -18.79
CA GLY A 152 2.43 5.53 -17.48
C GLY A 152 2.28 7.05 -17.52
N LEU A 153 2.82 7.72 -16.54
CA LEU A 153 2.64 9.14 -16.24
C LEU A 153 2.94 10.08 -17.43
N ASN A 154 3.86 9.72 -18.32
CA ASN A 154 4.24 10.52 -19.48
C ASN A 154 3.10 10.74 -20.49
N GLN A 155 1.98 10.02 -20.36
CA GLN A 155 0.78 10.26 -21.17
C GLN A 155 -0.02 11.49 -20.71
N TYR A 156 0.24 11.96 -19.49
CA TYR A 156 -0.55 12.98 -18.81
C TYR A 156 0.22 14.28 -18.51
N ILE A 157 1.52 14.34 -18.83
CA ILE A 157 2.41 15.48 -18.56
C ILE A 157 3.19 15.90 -19.80
#